data_f3ee5237b2eeb1f9281273af39eb0c3b
#
_entry.id   f3ee5237b2eeb1f9281273af39eb0c3b
#
_cell.length_a   1.000
_cell.length_b   1.000
_cell.length_c   1.000
_cell.angle_alpha   90.00
_cell.angle_beta   90.00
_cell.angle_gamma   90.00
#
_symmetry.space_group_name_H-M   'P 1'
#
loop_
_entity.id
_entity.type
_entity.pdbx_description
1 polymer ?
#
loop_
_entity_poly.entity_id
_entity_poly.type
_entity_poly.pdbx_seq_one_letter_code
_entity_poly.pdbx_strand_id
1 'polypeptide(L)'
;NVPVHLINARLSENSFNGYRRYAFLFKPLFRSLHAAGVYNEFDAKRLAELGCDRKAITVTGNMKFDGPAAPGTDTTDARALLREIGVSDEAPVLVAGSTFEGEEELLCKLLPQWRKEHQDLFLVLVPRHFERASAVLENLKPLNLRIRRRTAMNAGAEKPDVLLVDTTGELKAFYEVATLVFVGKSLTAQGGQNPIE
;
A
#
# COMPACT_ATOMS: atom_id res chain seq x y z
N ASN A 1 -4.66 -8.83 -40.04
CA ASN A 1 -5.03 -9.23 -38.65
C ASN A 1 -3.93 -8.75 -37.72
N VAL A 2 -4.31 -8.00 -36.69
CA VAL A 2 -3.38 -7.57 -35.65
C VAL A 2 -3.49 -8.60 -34.50
N PRO A 3 -2.38 -9.19 -34.03
CA PRO A 3 -2.41 -10.09 -32.89
C PRO A 3 -2.84 -9.33 -31.61
N VAL A 4 -3.75 -9.92 -30.83
CA VAL A 4 -4.24 -9.35 -29.58
C VAL A 4 -3.71 -10.18 -28.43
N HIS A 5 -2.98 -9.54 -27.52
CA HIS A 5 -2.42 -10.15 -26.32
C HIS A 5 -3.07 -9.53 -25.09
N LEU A 6 -3.54 -10.39 -24.18
CA LEU A 6 -4.08 -9.98 -22.87
C LEU A 6 -3.00 -10.20 -21.82
N ILE A 7 -2.64 -9.16 -21.09
CA ILE A 7 -1.61 -9.23 -20.03
C ILE A 7 -2.19 -8.90 -18.68
N ASN A 8 -1.63 -9.48 -17.61
CA ASN A 8 -2.04 -9.30 -16.22
C ASN A 8 -3.54 -9.55 -16.01
N ALA A 9 -4.09 -10.56 -16.69
CA ALA A 9 -5.51 -10.85 -16.67
C ALA A 9 -5.93 -11.43 -15.32
N ARG A 10 -6.93 -10.79 -14.73
CA ARG A 10 -7.57 -11.22 -13.49
C ARG A 10 -9.08 -11.14 -13.66
N LEU A 11 -9.77 -12.20 -13.30
CA LEU A 11 -11.23 -12.28 -13.38
C LEU A 11 -11.84 -12.49 -11.99
N SER A 12 -12.52 -11.47 -11.47
CA SER A 12 -13.36 -11.65 -10.29
C SER A 12 -14.51 -12.63 -10.59
N GLU A 13 -15.04 -13.25 -9.57
CA GLU A 13 -16.17 -14.16 -9.73
C GLU A 13 -17.40 -13.49 -10.35
N ASN A 14 -17.66 -12.25 -9.95
CA ASN A 14 -18.77 -11.46 -10.52
C ASN A 14 -18.54 -11.18 -12.01
N SER A 15 -17.33 -10.79 -12.41
CA SER A 15 -17.00 -10.54 -13.81
C SER A 15 -17.08 -11.83 -14.63
N PHE A 16 -16.56 -12.94 -14.10
CA PHE A 16 -16.64 -14.24 -14.76
C PHE A 16 -18.09 -14.67 -14.99
N ASN A 17 -18.96 -14.57 -13.96
CA ASN A 17 -20.36 -14.89 -14.08
C ASN A 17 -21.09 -13.98 -15.08
N GLY A 18 -20.73 -12.69 -15.12
CA GLY A 18 -21.25 -11.75 -16.10
C GLY A 18 -20.90 -12.15 -17.53
N TYR A 19 -19.63 -12.41 -17.82
CA TYR A 19 -19.20 -12.86 -19.14
C TYR A 19 -19.78 -14.22 -19.54
N ARG A 20 -19.92 -15.15 -18.59
CA ARG A 20 -20.53 -16.46 -18.82
C ARG A 20 -22.01 -16.32 -19.18
N ARG A 21 -22.75 -15.42 -18.50
CA ARG A 21 -24.19 -15.18 -18.79
C ARG A 21 -24.41 -14.70 -20.22
N TYR A 22 -23.47 -13.89 -20.75
CA TYR A 22 -23.54 -13.37 -22.11
C TYR A 22 -22.48 -14.02 -23.01
N ALA A 23 -22.22 -15.31 -22.81
CA ALA A 23 -21.15 -16.03 -23.51
C ALA A 23 -21.25 -15.95 -25.04
N PHE A 24 -22.47 -15.91 -25.59
CA PHE A 24 -22.69 -15.79 -27.03
C PHE A 24 -22.04 -14.51 -27.63
N LEU A 25 -21.96 -13.44 -26.84
CA LEU A 25 -21.37 -12.18 -27.25
C LEU A 25 -19.85 -12.14 -27.00
N PHE A 26 -19.40 -12.68 -25.86
CA PHE A 26 -18.01 -12.54 -25.41
C PHE A 26 -17.10 -13.69 -25.86
N LYS A 27 -17.64 -14.89 -26.09
CA LYS A 27 -16.85 -16.05 -26.50
C LYS A 27 -16.04 -15.84 -27.80
N PRO A 28 -16.55 -15.18 -28.84
CA PRO A 28 -15.74 -14.87 -30.03
C PRO A 28 -14.54 -13.96 -29.71
N LEU A 29 -14.73 -13.00 -28.80
CA LEU A 29 -13.68 -12.09 -28.35
C LEU A 29 -12.55 -12.86 -27.64
N PHE A 30 -12.89 -13.71 -26.67
CA PHE A 30 -11.88 -14.50 -25.95
C PHE A 30 -11.17 -15.52 -26.88
N ARG A 31 -11.84 -16.04 -27.88
CA ARG A 31 -11.26 -16.92 -28.90
C ARG A 31 -10.26 -16.20 -29.81
N SER A 32 -10.40 -14.90 -30.02
CA SER A 32 -9.50 -14.12 -30.85
C SER A 32 -8.18 -13.74 -30.18
N LEU A 33 -8.02 -14.04 -28.89
CA LEU A 33 -6.77 -13.77 -28.17
C LEU A 33 -5.65 -14.69 -28.68
N HIS A 34 -4.53 -14.11 -29.06
CA HIS A 34 -3.34 -14.84 -29.49
C HIS A 34 -2.49 -15.33 -28.32
N ALA A 35 -2.48 -14.58 -27.23
CA ALA A 35 -1.88 -14.98 -25.97
C ALA A 35 -2.58 -14.28 -24.79
N ALA A 36 -2.57 -14.94 -23.63
CA ALA A 36 -3.11 -14.39 -22.39
C ALA A 36 -2.20 -14.74 -21.21
N GLY A 37 -1.58 -13.73 -20.61
CA GLY A 37 -0.88 -13.82 -19.33
C GLY A 37 -1.86 -13.59 -18.19
N VAL A 38 -2.08 -14.60 -17.34
CA VAL A 38 -3.05 -14.57 -16.25
C VAL A 38 -2.37 -14.57 -14.89
N TYR A 39 -3.08 -14.07 -13.88
CA TYR A 39 -2.56 -13.94 -12.52
C TYR A 39 -2.31 -15.29 -11.84
N ASN A 40 -3.22 -16.25 -11.97
CA ASN A 40 -3.15 -17.56 -11.32
C ASN A 40 -3.93 -18.62 -12.09
N GLU A 41 -3.86 -19.88 -11.62
CA GLU A 41 -4.56 -21.02 -12.23
C GLU A 41 -6.09 -20.91 -12.22
N PHE A 42 -6.68 -20.19 -11.25
CA PHE A 42 -8.13 -19.97 -11.23
C PHE A 42 -8.55 -19.04 -12.37
N ASP A 43 -7.78 -17.97 -12.60
CA ASP A 43 -8.02 -17.07 -13.71
C ASP A 43 -7.79 -17.77 -15.06
N ALA A 44 -6.80 -18.66 -15.15
CA ALA A 44 -6.56 -19.48 -16.32
C ALA A 44 -7.74 -20.39 -16.66
N LYS A 45 -8.33 -21.08 -15.67
CA LYS A 45 -9.51 -21.90 -15.84
C LYS A 45 -10.72 -21.07 -16.29
N ARG A 46 -10.98 -19.95 -15.64
CA ARG A 46 -12.09 -19.04 -15.98
C ARG A 46 -11.96 -18.52 -17.41
N LEU A 47 -10.76 -18.12 -17.81
CA LEU A 47 -10.53 -17.61 -19.17
C LEU A 47 -10.72 -18.68 -20.23
N ALA A 48 -10.28 -19.92 -19.97
CA ALA A 48 -10.51 -21.04 -20.87
C ALA A 48 -12.01 -21.37 -21.01
N GLU A 49 -12.78 -21.36 -19.90
CA GLU A 49 -14.23 -21.54 -19.94
C GLU A 49 -14.94 -20.46 -20.76
N LEU A 50 -14.44 -19.22 -20.73
CA LEU A 50 -14.95 -18.13 -21.56
C LEU A 50 -14.59 -18.28 -23.04
N GLY A 51 -13.75 -19.25 -23.40
CA GLY A 51 -13.47 -19.62 -24.79
C GLY A 51 -12.06 -19.30 -25.30
N CYS A 52 -11.17 -18.78 -24.47
CA CYS A 52 -9.76 -18.62 -24.83
C CYS A 52 -9.11 -20.00 -25.01
N ASP A 53 -8.26 -20.15 -26.04
CA ASP A 53 -7.50 -21.39 -26.23
C ASP A 53 -6.57 -21.60 -25.01
N ARG A 54 -6.67 -22.79 -24.39
CA ARG A 54 -5.83 -23.17 -23.25
C ARG A 54 -4.32 -23.06 -23.57
N LYS A 55 -3.93 -23.33 -24.80
CA LYS A 55 -2.53 -23.22 -25.25
C LYS A 55 -2.03 -21.78 -25.33
N ALA A 56 -2.94 -20.82 -25.48
CA ALA A 56 -2.64 -19.40 -25.51
C ALA A 56 -2.56 -18.79 -24.08
N ILE A 57 -2.93 -19.57 -23.04
CA ILE A 57 -2.95 -19.06 -21.65
C ILE A 57 -1.67 -19.48 -20.92
N THR A 58 -0.98 -18.50 -20.37
CA THR A 58 0.21 -18.69 -19.51
C THR A 58 -0.03 -18.05 -18.15
N VAL A 59 0.24 -18.75 -17.06
CA VAL A 59 0.23 -18.16 -15.72
C VAL A 59 1.52 -17.38 -15.53
N THR A 60 1.42 -16.06 -15.49
CA THR A 60 2.55 -15.12 -15.40
C THR A 60 2.70 -14.51 -14.02
N GLY A 61 1.71 -14.71 -13.14
CA GLY A 61 1.68 -13.99 -11.87
C GLY A 61 1.18 -12.55 -12.01
N ASN A 62 1.44 -11.74 -10.98
CA ASN A 62 1.08 -10.33 -10.99
C ASN A 62 2.25 -9.48 -11.43
N MET A 63 2.14 -8.83 -12.56
CA MET A 63 3.17 -7.93 -13.12
C MET A 63 3.56 -6.77 -12.20
N LYS A 64 2.73 -6.43 -11.21
CA LYS A 64 3.09 -5.44 -10.20
C LYS A 64 4.32 -5.84 -9.37
N PHE A 65 4.61 -7.16 -9.28
CA PHE A 65 5.79 -7.66 -8.57
C PHE A 65 7.04 -7.76 -9.45
N ASP A 66 6.85 -7.75 -10.77
CA ASP A 66 7.95 -7.83 -11.74
C ASP A 66 8.48 -6.44 -12.14
N GLY A 67 7.83 -5.38 -11.63
CA GLY A 67 8.35 -4.03 -11.78
C GLY A 67 9.78 -4.02 -11.26
N PRO A 68 10.76 -3.49 -12.03
CA PRO A 68 12.07 -3.29 -11.48
C PRO A 68 11.86 -2.54 -10.16
N ALA A 69 12.45 -3.04 -9.09
CA ALA A 69 12.84 -2.16 -8.01
C ALA A 69 13.65 -1.10 -8.74
N ALA A 70 13.01 0.00 -9.13
CA ALA A 70 13.68 1.04 -9.87
C ALA A 70 14.91 1.40 -9.03
N PRO A 71 16.12 1.13 -9.51
CA PRO A 71 17.29 1.50 -8.74
C PRO A 71 17.25 3.01 -8.66
N GLY A 72 16.91 3.54 -7.48
CA GLY A 72 17.23 4.89 -7.13
C GLY A 72 16.29 6.00 -7.59
N THR A 73 15.00 5.90 -7.41
CA THR A 73 14.15 7.11 -7.31
C THR A 73 13.83 7.47 -5.85
N ASP A 74 13.96 6.54 -4.92
CA ASP A 74 13.85 6.83 -3.49
C ASP A 74 15.26 7.07 -2.92
N THR A 75 15.76 8.29 -3.06
CA THR A 75 17.00 8.75 -2.38
C THR A 75 16.74 9.08 -0.90
N THR A 76 15.54 8.81 -0.39
CA THR A 76 15.17 9.09 0.99
C THR A 76 15.82 8.09 1.93
N ASP A 77 16.83 8.54 2.66
CA ASP A 77 17.35 7.79 3.81
C ASP A 77 16.43 8.01 5.03
N ALA A 78 15.41 7.16 5.16
CA ALA A 78 14.46 7.25 6.26
C ALA A 78 15.14 7.09 7.63
N ARG A 79 16.22 6.31 7.73
CA ARG A 79 16.96 6.16 8.97
C ARG A 79 17.68 7.47 9.34
N ALA A 80 18.34 8.12 8.40
CA ALA A 80 18.95 9.42 8.63
C ALA A 80 17.93 10.48 9.05
N LEU A 81 16.76 10.50 8.40
CA LEU A 81 15.67 11.40 8.77
C LEU A 81 15.16 11.18 10.22
N LEU A 82 15.02 9.93 10.63
CA LEU A 82 14.59 9.60 11.99
C LEU A 82 15.65 10.03 13.01
N ARG A 83 16.93 9.86 12.72
CA ARG A 83 18.04 10.36 13.56
C ARG A 83 18.03 11.88 13.69
N GLU A 84 17.80 12.60 12.59
CA GLU A 84 17.72 14.07 12.58
C GLU A 84 16.71 14.62 13.57
N ILE A 85 15.57 13.91 13.77
CA ILE A 85 14.53 14.28 14.74
C ILE A 85 14.70 13.63 16.11
N GLY A 86 15.85 13.00 16.39
CA GLY A 86 16.19 12.45 17.69
C GLY A 86 15.68 11.05 17.96
N VAL A 87 15.29 10.28 16.94
CA VAL A 87 14.93 8.86 17.08
C VAL A 87 16.20 8.02 17.06
N SER A 88 16.43 7.22 18.10
CA SER A 88 17.57 6.30 18.19
C SER A 88 17.48 5.18 17.15
N ASP A 89 18.61 4.66 16.70
CA ASP A 89 18.65 3.49 15.82
C ASP A 89 18.08 2.22 16.46
N GLU A 90 18.16 2.14 17.79
CA GLU A 90 17.65 1.02 18.58
C GLU A 90 16.14 1.14 18.86
N ALA A 91 15.55 2.32 18.64
CA ALA A 91 14.15 2.55 18.92
C ALA A 91 13.26 1.73 17.98
N PRO A 92 12.28 0.97 18.50
CA PRO A 92 11.32 0.31 17.64
C PRO A 92 10.47 1.35 16.89
N VAL A 93 10.31 1.14 15.60
CA VAL A 93 9.56 2.04 14.71
C VAL A 93 8.30 1.34 14.22
N LEU A 94 7.14 1.87 14.56
CA LEU A 94 5.86 1.48 13.97
C LEU A 94 5.58 2.41 12.79
N VAL A 95 5.53 1.85 11.58
CA VAL A 95 5.14 2.59 10.40
C VAL A 95 3.72 2.24 10.01
N ALA A 96 2.84 3.22 10.07
CA ALA A 96 1.45 3.11 9.63
C ALA A 96 1.32 3.68 8.22
N GLY A 97 1.37 2.79 7.23
CA GLY A 97 1.37 3.15 5.82
C GLY A 97 0.00 3.15 5.18
N SER A 98 -0.22 4.08 4.29
CA SER A 98 -1.46 4.24 3.53
C SER A 98 -2.71 4.32 4.42
N THR A 99 -2.63 5.07 5.52
CA THR A 99 -3.72 5.19 6.50
C THR A 99 -4.92 5.94 5.94
N PHE A 100 -6.09 5.59 6.47
CA PHE A 100 -7.38 6.20 6.18
C PHE A 100 -7.91 6.96 7.40
N GLU A 101 -8.95 7.74 7.17
CA GLU A 101 -9.60 8.55 8.20
C GLU A 101 -10.01 7.72 9.42
N GLY A 102 -9.64 8.21 10.61
CA GLY A 102 -9.87 7.57 11.91
C GLY A 102 -8.77 6.60 12.34
N GLU A 103 -8.00 6.01 11.42
CA GLU A 103 -6.91 5.09 11.77
C GLU A 103 -5.76 5.83 12.44
N GLU A 104 -5.41 7.02 11.93
CA GLU A 104 -4.36 7.87 12.50
C GLU A 104 -4.65 8.24 13.95
N GLU A 105 -5.90 8.62 14.22
CA GLU A 105 -6.35 8.98 15.56
C GLU A 105 -6.32 7.77 16.51
N LEU A 106 -6.77 6.62 16.06
CA LEU A 106 -6.77 5.40 16.86
C LEU A 106 -5.35 4.96 17.23
N LEU A 107 -4.43 4.94 16.26
CA LEU A 107 -3.03 4.59 16.50
C LEU A 107 -2.35 5.56 17.47
N CYS A 108 -2.61 6.85 17.31
CA CYS A 108 -2.10 7.87 18.22
C CYS A 108 -2.67 7.77 19.65
N LYS A 109 -3.93 7.38 19.81
CA LYS A 109 -4.53 7.11 21.13
C LYS A 109 -3.91 5.91 21.84
N LEU A 110 -3.48 4.91 21.07
CA LEU A 110 -2.85 3.71 21.61
C LEU A 110 -1.36 3.89 21.91
N LEU A 111 -0.70 4.86 21.29
CA LEU A 111 0.74 5.10 21.45
C LEU A 111 1.20 5.23 22.91
N PRO A 112 0.53 5.99 23.82
CA PRO A 112 0.94 6.07 25.23
C PRO A 112 0.82 4.72 25.95
N GLN A 113 -0.13 3.86 25.57
CA GLN A 113 -0.27 2.52 26.14
C GLN A 113 0.89 1.62 25.70
N TRP A 114 1.24 1.60 24.45
CA TRP A 114 2.34 0.81 23.90
C TRP A 114 3.70 1.24 24.47
N ARG A 115 3.88 2.53 24.72
CA ARG A 115 5.09 3.07 25.36
C ARG A 115 5.28 2.67 26.83
N LYS A 116 4.29 2.08 27.48
CA LYS A 116 4.48 1.50 28.83
C LYS A 116 5.40 0.27 28.77
N GLU A 117 5.36 -0.48 27.68
CA GLU A 117 6.18 -1.67 27.47
C GLU A 117 7.40 -1.37 26.59
N HIS A 118 7.26 -0.45 25.63
CA HIS A 118 8.27 -0.05 24.67
C HIS A 118 8.48 1.46 24.70
N GLN A 119 9.21 1.95 25.71
CA GLN A 119 9.35 3.38 26.02
C GLN A 119 9.79 4.23 24.83
N ASP A 120 10.69 3.71 24.00
CA ASP A 120 11.26 4.42 22.85
C ASP A 120 10.48 4.22 21.54
N LEU A 121 9.32 3.53 21.60
CA LEU A 121 8.52 3.29 20.42
C LEU A 121 8.19 4.60 19.69
N PHE A 122 8.55 4.66 18.44
CA PHE A 122 8.30 5.80 17.56
C PHE A 122 7.24 5.47 16.52
N LEU A 123 6.31 6.38 16.29
CA LEU A 123 5.23 6.22 15.32
C LEU A 123 5.47 7.09 14.09
N VAL A 124 5.43 6.47 12.91
CA VAL A 124 5.43 7.15 11.62
C VAL A 124 4.07 6.94 10.96
N LEU A 125 3.37 8.02 10.65
CA LEU A 125 2.10 8.02 9.94
C LEU A 125 2.31 8.44 8.49
N VAL A 126 1.88 7.61 7.55
CA VAL A 126 1.93 7.89 6.12
C VAL A 126 0.51 7.77 5.54
N PRO A 127 -0.26 8.86 5.51
CA PRO A 127 -1.61 8.84 4.98
C PRO A 127 -1.65 8.42 3.50
N ARG A 128 -2.70 7.70 3.09
CA ARG A 128 -2.89 7.28 1.68
C ARG A 128 -2.90 8.49 0.73
N HIS A 129 -3.44 9.59 1.20
CA HIS A 129 -3.52 10.86 0.48
C HIS A 129 -2.81 11.94 1.30
N PHE A 130 -1.65 12.38 0.84
CA PHE A 130 -0.82 13.36 1.55
C PHE A 130 -1.55 14.70 1.75
N GLU A 131 -2.50 15.04 0.88
CA GLU A 131 -3.33 16.25 0.98
C GLU A 131 -4.16 16.28 2.28
N ARG A 132 -4.42 15.12 2.88
CA ARG A 132 -5.12 14.99 4.15
C ARG A 132 -4.27 15.39 5.36
N ALA A 133 -2.96 15.61 5.20
CA ALA A 133 -2.06 15.87 6.33
C ALA A 133 -2.54 16.99 7.26
N SER A 134 -3.11 18.06 6.72
CA SER A 134 -3.66 19.16 7.52
C SER A 134 -4.88 18.72 8.33
N ALA A 135 -5.79 17.94 7.76
CA ALA A 135 -6.95 17.40 8.46
C ALA A 135 -6.53 16.39 9.54
N VAL A 136 -5.55 15.54 9.24
CA VAL A 136 -4.98 14.61 10.22
C VAL A 136 -4.42 15.37 11.43
N LEU A 137 -3.63 16.43 11.20
CA LEU A 137 -3.10 17.25 12.29
C LEU A 137 -4.21 17.87 13.15
N GLU A 138 -5.26 18.41 12.53
CA GLU A 138 -6.39 18.98 13.29
C GLU A 138 -7.07 17.92 14.17
N ASN A 139 -7.31 16.72 13.63
CA ASN A 139 -7.93 15.62 14.36
C ASN A 139 -7.05 15.11 15.52
N LEU A 140 -5.73 15.24 15.41
CA LEU A 140 -4.80 14.77 16.44
C LEU A 140 -4.50 15.82 17.53
N LYS A 141 -4.85 17.10 17.33
CA LYS A 141 -4.64 18.16 18.34
C LYS A 141 -5.12 17.83 19.77
N PRO A 142 -6.31 17.21 19.95
CA PRO A 142 -6.80 16.89 21.28
C PRO A 142 -5.94 15.90 22.06
N LEU A 143 -5.06 15.15 21.37
CA LEU A 143 -4.22 14.13 21.98
C LEU A 143 -2.94 14.70 22.62
N ASN A 144 -2.65 16.00 22.44
CA ASN A 144 -1.47 16.68 22.98
C ASN A 144 -0.14 15.98 22.65
N LEU A 145 -0.04 15.31 21.49
CA LEU A 145 1.17 14.70 21.00
C LEU A 145 1.98 15.73 20.19
N ARG A 146 3.30 15.67 20.32
CA ARG A 146 4.21 16.46 19.47
C ARG A 146 4.34 15.78 18.11
N ILE A 147 3.66 16.34 17.12
CA ILE A 147 3.67 15.79 15.76
C ILE A 147 4.58 16.65 14.89
N ARG A 148 5.51 16.02 14.21
CA ARG A 148 6.37 16.66 13.22
C ARG A 148 5.92 16.26 11.82
N ARG A 149 5.85 17.23 10.91
CA ARG A 149 5.61 16.96 9.48
C ARG A 149 6.93 16.67 8.78
N ARG A 150 6.89 15.78 7.80
CA ARG A 150 8.05 15.50 6.96
C ARG A 150 8.53 16.74 6.21
N THR A 151 7.60 17.58 5.73
CA THR A 151 7.93 18.86 5.07
C THR A 151 8.46 19.93 6.02
N ALA A 152 8.43 19.70 7.34
CA ALA A 152 8.86 20.65 8.35
C ALA A 152 9.79 20.00 9.41
N MET A 153 10.77 19.23 8.94
CA MET A 153 11.71 18.48 9.81
C MET A 153 12.47 19.40 10.79
N ASN A 154 12.85 20.58 10.36
CA ASN A 154 13.59 21.55 11.17
C ASN A 154 12.71 22.37 12.15
N ALA A 155 11.40 22.11 12.20
CA ALA A 155 10.48 22.82 13.07
C ALA A 155 10.55 22.30 14.51
N GLY A 156 11.40 22.88 15.35
CA GLY A 156 11.54 22.59 16.77
C GLY A 156 12.72 21.69 17.12
N ALA A 157 13.31 21.94 18.30
CA ALA A 157 14.50 21.25 18.80
C ALA A 157 14.19 19.93 19.52
N GLU A 158 12.94 19.71 19.96
CA GLU A 158 12.58 18.53 20.74
C GLU A 158 12.20 17.34 19.85
N LYS A 159 12.53 16.14 20.30
CA LYS A 159 12.09 14.89 19.66
C LYS A 159 10.55 14.85 19.59
N PRO A 160 9.94 14.68 18.43
CA PRO A 160 8.51 14.52 18.29
C PRO A 160 8.05 13.15 18.83
N ASP A 161 6.75 13.02 19.08
CA ASP A 161 6.12 11.74 19.42
C ASP A 161 5.75 10.96 18.17
N VAL A 162 5.42 11.69 17.09
CA VAL A 162 4.94 11.14 15.82
C VAL A 162 5.56 11.91 14.67
N LEU A 163 5.98 11.21 13.63
CA LEU A 163 6.29 11.77 12.31
C LEU A 163 5.11 11.59 11.38
N LEU A 164 4.55 12.69 10.87
CA LEU A 164 3.54 12.66 9.82
C LEU A 164 4.21 12.90 8.47
N VAL A 165 4.21 11.88 7.62
CA VAL A 165 4.76 11.95 6.27
C VAL A 165 3.71 12.52 5.34
N ASP A 166 3.89 13.78 4.97
CA ASP A 166 3.01 14.57 4.11
C ASP A 166 3.61 14.79 2.72
N THR A 167 4.40 13.82 2.29
CA THR A 167 5.04 13.73 0.97
C THR A 167 4.63 12.44 0.26
N THR A 168 4.92 12.35 -1.03
CA THR A 168 4.67 11.14 -1.84
C THR A 168 5.96 10.40 -2.15
N GLY A 169 5.86 9.07 -2.33
CA GLY A 169 6.98 8.25 -2.81
C GLY A 169 7.93 7.75 -1.72
N GLU A 170 7.81 8.20 -0.45
CA GLU A 170 8.73 7.84 0.62
C GLU A 170 8.30 6.62 1.46
N LEU A 171 7.09 6.07 1.24
CA LEU A 171 6.53 4.98 2.05
C LEU A 171 7.44 3.76 2.12
N LYS A 172 8.02 3.36 0.98
CA LYS A 172 8.93 2.22 0.91
C LYS A 172 10.16 2.41 1.78
N ALA A 173 10.78 3.59 1.74
CA ALA A 173 11.94 3.90 2.57
C ALA A 173 11.61 3.81 4.07
N PHE A 174 10.42 4.26 4.48
CA PHE A 174 9.99 4.09 5.87
C PHE A 174 9.69 2.63 6.22
N TYR A 175 9.15 1.82 5.30
CA TYR A 175 8.95 0.38 5.55
C TYR A 175 10.28 -0.37 5.74
N GLU A 176 11.35 0.03 5.07
CA GLU A 176 12.69 -0.58 5.21
C GLU A 176 13.29 -0.40 6.61
N VAL A 177 12.89 0.64 7.33
CA VAL A 177 13.35 0.93 8.70
C VAL A 177 12.34 0.55 9.78
N ALA A 178 11.19 0.01 9.39
CA ALA A 178 10.13 -0.35 10.32
C ALA A 178 10.46 -1.62 11.10
N THR A 179 10.19 -1.59 12.41
CA THR A 179 10.13 -2.80 13.24
C THR A 179 8.79 -3.49 13.08
N LEU A 180 7.73 -2.70 12.94
CA LEU A 180 6.35 -3.17 12.72
C LEU A 180 5.66 -2.28 11.69
N VAL A 181 4.89 -2.90 10.80
CA VAL A 181 4.11 -2.20 9.78
C VAL A 181 2.62 -2.39 10.03
N PHE A 182 1.89 -1.29 10.08
CA PHE A 182 0.44 -1.25 9.98
C PHE A 182 0.07 -0.81 8.57
N VAL A 183 -0.76 -1.59 7.89
CA VAL A 183 -1.29 -1.24 6.56
C VAL A 183 -2.70 -0.69 6.71
N GLY A 184 -2.90 0.53 6.27
CA GLY A 184 -4.18 1.24 6.37
C GLY A 184 -5.35 0.52 5.70
N LYS A 185 -6.57 1.03 5.90
CA LYS A 185 -7.83 0.41 5.49
C LYS A 185 -8.12 -0.94 6.16
N SER A 186 -7.47 -1.17 7.31
CA SER A 186 -7.62 -2.42 8.06
C SER A 186 -8.59 -2.30 9.24
N LEU A 187 -8.83 -1.08 9.74
CA LEU A 187 -9.65 -0.83 10.93
C LEU A 187 -10.95 -0.08 10.65
N THR A 188 -10.93 0.91 9.76
CA THR A 188 -12.06 1.84 9.59
C THR A 188 -12.83 1.66 8.29
N ALA A 189 -12.34 0.86 7.35
CA ALA A 189 -12.96 0.66 6.04
C ALA A 189 -13.09 -0.80 5.65
N GLN A 190 -14.08 -1.11 4.81
CA GLN A 190 -14.23 -2.46 4.27
C GLN A 190 -13.24 -2.71 3.11
N GLY A 191 -12.71 -3.93 3.04
CA GLY A 191 -12.01 -4.43 1.87
C GLY A 191 -10.48 -4.47 1.95
N GLY A 192 -9.83 -3.97 3.00
CA GLY A 192 -8.37 -4.01 3.17
C GLY A 192 -7.58 -3.33 2.03
N GLN A 193 -6.28 -3.21 2.20
CA GLN A 193 -5.33 -2.82 1.13
C GLN A 193 -4.37 -3.97 0.82
N ASN A 194 -3.78 -3.91 -0.36
CA ASN A 194 -2.70 -4.82 -0.71
C ASN A 194 -1.43 -4.39 0.05
N PRO A 195 -0.85 -5.24 0.92
CA PRO A 195 0.35 -4.89 1.69
C PRO A 195 1.61 -4.72 0.83
N ILE A 196 1.52 -5.01 -0.45
CA ILE A 196 2.66 -5.01 -1.39
C ILE A 196 2.67 -3.74 -2.28
N GLU A 197 1.72 -2.84 -2.11
CA GLU A 197 1.72 -1.54 -2.84
C GLU A 197 2.66 -0.52 -2.23
#